data_b04581223102ea6d8e4f53d9f48f52fc
#
_entry.id   b04581223102ea6d8e4f53d9f48f52fc
#
_cell.length_a   1.000
_cell.length_b   1.000
_cell.length_c   1.000
_cell.angle_alpha   90.00
_cell.angle_beta   90.00
_cell.angle_gamma   90.00
#
_symmetry.space_group_name_H-M   'P 1'
#
loop_
_entity.id
_entity.type
_entity.pdbx_description
1 polymer ?
#
loop_
_entity_poly.entity_id
_entity_poly.type
_entity_poly.pdbx_seq_one_letter_code
_entity_poly.pdbx_strand_id
1 'polypeptide(L)'
;MADILQKTIYRKITPQTARQMMCSLSCYTIVVDLRREAEFATGHIKGAVNIPLSRLIDDAPFRLPDLSQEIILYCRTGSRSLDGAHTLASMGYTNVYDLGGITDWCYVLER
;
A
#
# COMPACT_ATOMS: atom_id res chain seq x y z
N MET A 1 -28.59 -3.41 4.61
CA MET A 1 -28.21 -3.23 4.29
C MET A 1 -27.40 -3.01 4.37
N ALA A 2 -26.96 -3.13 4.51
CA ALA A 2 -26.16 -2.95 4.49
C ALA A 2 -25.47 -2.67 4.09
N ASP A 3 -25.47 -2.58 3.77
CA ASP A 3 -24.85 -2.37 3.24
C ASP A 3 -24.14 -2.02 3.19
N ILE A 4 -24.66 -2.07 3.09
CA ILE A 4 -23.99 -1.64 3.04
C ILE A 4 -23.07 -1.41 3.40
N LEU A 5 -23.11 -1.64 3.66
CA LEU A 5 -22.14 -1.52 4.13
C LEU A 5 -20.96 -2.13 3.90
N GLN A 6 -21.00 -3.04 3.30
CA GLN A 6 -19.87 -3.45 2.97
C GLN A 6 -19.15 -2.69 2.31
N LYS A 7 -18.86 -1.95 2.65
CA LYS A 7 -18.23 -1.12 1.86
C LYS A 7 -16.81 -1.35 1.87
N THR A 8 -16.16 -0.88 0.89
CA THR A 8 -14.75 -0.87 0.73
C THR A 8 -14.12 -0.10 1.86
N ILE A 9 -13.25 -0.75 2.61
CA ILE A 9 -12.66 -0.13 3.78
C ILE A 9 -11.14 -0.09 3.65
N TYR A 10 -10.60 1.12 3.74
CA TYR A 10 -9.18 1.35 3.87
C TYR A 10 -9.00 2.60 4.71
N ARG A 11 -7.78 2.84 5.18
CA ARG A 11 -7.49 3.99 6.03
C ARG A 11 -6.37 4.81 5.45
N LYS A 12 -6.52 6.13 5.53
CA LYS A 12 -5.44 7.05 5.19
C LYS A 12 -4.52 7.14 6.39
N ILE A 13 -3.20 7.16 6.13
CA ILE A 13 -2.23 7.31 7.21
C ILE A 13 -1.18 8.35 6.81
N THR A 14 -0.50 8.87 7.81
CA THR A 14 0.59 9.83 7.61
C THR A 14 1.92 9.09 7.45
N PRO A 15 2.96 9.76 6.93
CA PRO A 15 4.29 9.16 6.90
C PRO A 15 4.78 8.72 8.27
N GLN A 16 4.47 9.49 9.32
CA GLN A 16 4.88 9.14 10.68
C GLN A 16 4.21 7.85 11.15
N THR A 17 2.91 7.72 10.88
CA THR A 17 2.18 6.50 11.25
C THR A 17 2.71 5.30 10.46
N ALA A 18 2.95 5.48 9.16
CA ALA A 18 3.51 4.42 8.34
C ALA A 18 4.85 3.95 8.89
N ARG A 19 5.72 4.90 9.27
CA ARG A 19 7.02 4.57 9.83
C ARG A 19 6.88 3.76 11.11
N GLN A 20 5.94 4.13 11.97
CA GLN A 20 5.70 3.38 13.20
C GLN A 20 5.23 1.96 12.91
N MET A 21 4.35 1.79 11.95
CA MET A 21 3.88 0.45 11.56
C MET A 21 5.02 -0.40 11.02
N MET A 22 5.87 0.19 10.18
CA MET A 22 7.00 -0.51 9.57
C MET A 22 8.03 -0.94 10.61
N CYS A 23 8.14 -0.22 11.71
CA CYS A 23 9.11 -0.50 12.77
C CYS A 23 8.56 -1.38 13.87
N SER A 24 7.29 -1.76 13.80
CA SER A 24 6.67 -2.58 14.85
C SER A 24 7.23 -3.99 14.81
N LEU A 25 7.60 -4.51 15.97
CA LEU A 25 8.09 -5.88 16.10
C LEU A 25 6.95 -6.88 16.30
N SER A 26 5.75 -6.40 16.61
CA SER A 26 4.62 -7.27 16.89
C SER A 26 3.74 -7.52 15.65
N CYS A 27 3.92 -6.72 14.61
CA CYS A 27 3.15 -6.85 13.36
C CYS A 27 4.09 -6.80 12.18
N TYR A 28 3.83 -7.64 11.20
CA TYR A 28 4.57 -7.59 9.95
C TYR A 28 3.73 -6.81 8.94
N THR A 29 4.26 -5.70 8.47
CA THR A 29 3.58 -4.83 7.52
C THR A 29 4.29 -4.87 6.18
N ILE A 30 3.54 -5.08 5.12
CA ILE A 30 4.10 -5.05 3.77
C ILE A 30 3.81 -3.67 3.18
N VAL A 31 4.86 -3.02 2.66
CA VAL A 31 4.72 -1.73 1.97
C VAL A 31 4.80 -1.99 0.48
N VAL A 32 3.79 -1.53 -0.25
CA VAL A 32 3.68 -1.77 -1.68
C VAL A 32 3.77 -0.45 -2.44
N ASP A 33 4.73 -0.38 -3.35
CA ASP A 33 4.91 0.75 -4.26
C ASP A 33 4.12 0.44 -5.53
N LEU A 34 3.11 1.26 -5.83
CA LEU A 34 2.24 1.05 -6.98
C LEU A 34 2.72 1.76 -8.24
N ARG A 35 3.90 2.37 -8.17
CA ARG A 35 4.47 3.06 -9.33
C ARG A 35 5.05 2.06 -10.33
N ARG A 36 5.38 2.54 -11.51
CA ARG A 36 6.01 1.68 -12.51
C ARG A 36 7.40 1.26 -12.04
N GLU A 37 7.91 0.17 -12.60
CA GLU A 37 9.22 -0.37 -12.24
C GLU A 37 10.33 0.67 -12.38
N ALA A 38 10.29 1.45 -13.47
CA ALA A 38 11.31 2.46 -13.69
C ALA A 38 11.30 3.53 -12.60
N GLU A 39 10.11 3.91 -12.12
CA GLU A 39 10.00 4.85 -11.01
C GLU A 39 10.56 4.26 -9.73
N PHE A 40 10.20 3.01 -9.45
CA PHE A 40 10.67 2.30 -8.26
C PHE A 40 12.19 2.25 -8.21
N ALA A 41 12.81 2.01 -9.35
CA ALA A 41 14.27 1.91 -9.43
C ALA A 41 14.99 3.23 -9.12
N THR A 42 14.31 4.36 -9.27
CA THR A 42 14.93 5.67 -8.98
C THR A 42 14.99 5.99 -7.50
N GLY A 43 14.28 5.22 -6.68
CA GLY A 43 14.23 5.42 -5.24
C GLY A 43 12.85 5.06 -4.73
N HIS A 44 12.80 4.34 -3.62
CA HIS A 44 11.55 3.86 -3.04
C HIS A 44 11.69 3.79 -1.53
N ILE A 45 10.57 3.64 -0.85
CA ILE A 45 10.57 3.51 0.61
C ILE A 45 11.28 2.21 0.97
N LYS A 46 12.18 2.28 1.95
CA LYS A 46 12.98 1.14 2.36
C LYS A 46 12.09 -0.06 2.69
N GLY A 47 12.42 -1.19 2.10
CA GLY A 47 11.69 -2.43 2.32
C GLY A 47 10.43 -2.59 1.48
N ALA A 48 10.07 -1.58 0.67
CA ALA A 48 8.88 -1.68 -0.16
C ALA A 48 9.07 -2.70 -1.27
N VAL A 49 7.98 -3.37 -1.63
CA VAL A 49 7.94 -4.22 -2.81
C VAL A 49 7.19 -3.48 -3.90
N ASN A 50 7.55 -3.74 -5.15
CA ASN A 50 6.93 -3.04 -6.27
C ASN A 50 5.88 -3.92 -6.93
N ILE A 51 4.63 -3.47 -6.88
CA ILE A 51 3.54 -4.08 -7.65
C ILE A 51 2.84 -2.92 -8.35
N PRO A 52 3.20 -2.64 -9.61
CA PRO A 52 2.56 -1.53 -10.31
C PRO A 52 1.04 -1.66 -10.31
N LEU A 53 0.34 -0.54 -10.24
CA LEU A 53 -1.11 -0.55 -10.15
C LEU A 53 -1.75 -1.38 -11.27
N SER A 54 -1.19 -1.33 -12.48
CA SER A 54 -1.72 -2.08 -13.63
C SER A 54 -1.63 -3.59 -13.45
N ARG A 55 -0.80 -4.05 -12.50
CA ARG A 55 -0.61 -5.47 -12.24
C ARG A 55 -1.26 -5.91 -10.93
N LEU A 56 -1.83 -4.98 -10.18
CA LEU A 56 -2.25 -5.27 -8.81
C LEU A 56 -3.29 -6.38 -8.73
N ILE A 57 -4.31 -6.31 -9.57
CA ILE A 57 -5.39 -7.31 -9.53
C ILE A 57 -4.84 -8.71 -9.82
N ASP A 58 -3.98 -8.82 -10.83
CA ASP A 58 -3.45 -10.12 -11.24
C ASP A 58 -2.43 -10.66 -10.25
N ASP A 59 -1.58 -9.79 -9.70
CA ASP A 59 -0.44 -10.22 -8.91
C ASP A 59 -0.73 -10.33 -7.42
N ALA A 60 -1.71 -9.58 -6.90
CA ALA A 60 -1.95 -9.56 -5.45
C ALA A 60 -2.23 -10.95 -4.86
N PRO A 61 -3.06 -11.81 -5.49
CA PRO A 61 -3.31 -13.11 -4.88
C PRO A 61 -2.04 -13.95 -4.66
N PHE A 62 -1.01 -13.71 -5.46
CA PHE A 62 0.26 -14.44 -5.36
C PHE A 62 1.26 -13.74 -4.48
N ARG A 63 1.31 -12.40 -4.57
CA ARG A 63 2.30 -11.60 -3.84
C ARG A 63 1.82 -11.25 -2.43
N LEU A 64 0.51 -11.21 -2.23
CA LEU A 64 -0.13 -10.83 -0.98
C LEU A 64 -1.22 -11.85 -0.65
N PRO A 65 -0.83 -13.10 -0.36
CA PRO A 65 -1.82 -14.19 -0.23
C PRO A 65 -2.68 -14.13 1.02
N ASP A 66 -2.25 -13.40 2.05
CA ASP A 66 -3.00 -13.31 3.31
C ASP A 66 -3.90 -12.08 3.28
N LEU A 67 -5.20 -12.30 3.22
CA LEU A 67 -6.17 -11.20 3.14
C LEU A 67 -6.20 -10.34 4.41
N SER A 68 -5.67 -10.81 5.52
CA SER A 68 -5.59 -10.02 6.75
C SER A 68 -4.24 -9.32 6.93
N GLN A 69 -3.33 -9.49 5.99
CA GLN A 69 -2.02 -8.84 6.03
C GLN A 69 -2.17 -7.32 6.10
N GLU A 70 -1.40 -6.68 6.98
CA GLU A 70 -1.32 -5.22 6.97
C GLU A 70 -0.53 -4.78 5.74
N ILE A 71 -1.16 -3.95 4.93
CA ILE A 71 -0.58 -3.51 3.66
C ILE A 71 -0.65 -1.99 3.59
N ILE A 72 0.51 -1.37 3.40
CA ILE A 72 0.59 0.08 3.15
C ILE A 72 0.86 0.27 1.66
N LEU A 73 0.03 1.09 1.02
CA LEU A 73 0.18 1.41 -0.40
C LEU A 73 0.64 2.84 -0.58
N TYR A 74 1.51 3.08 -1.54
CA TYR A 74 1.85 4.44 -1.92
C TYR A 74 2.14 4.51 -3.41
N CYS A 75 2.13 5.73 -3.93
CA CYS A 75 2.52 6.00 -5.30
C CYS A 75 3.28 7.32 -5.34
N ARG A 76 3.28 8.01 -6.46
CA ARG A 76 4.03 9.27 -6.57
C ARG A 76 3.31 10.42 -5.87
N THR A 77 2.04 10.65 -6.22
CA THR A 77 1.28 11.81 -5.73
C THR A 77 0.00 11.44 -4.99
N GLY A 78 -0.35 10.15 -4.92
CA GLY A 78 -1.50 9.69 -4.15
C GLY A 78 -2.68 9.19 -4.97
N SER A 79 -2.77 9.50 -6.27
CA SER A 79 -3.93 9.07 -7.05
C SER A 79 -3.95 7.57 -7.30
N ARG A 80 -2.80 6.99 -7.64
CA ARG A 80 -2.71 5.55 -7.89
C ARG A 80 -2.89 4.76 -6.58
N SER A 81 -2.40 5.29 -5.46
CA SER A 81 -2.53 4.58 -4.19
C SER A 81 -3.97 4.55 -3.72
N LEU A 82 -4.74 5.60 -4.00
CA LEU A 82 -6.17 5.60 -3.69
C LEU A 82 -6.89 4.52 -4.49
N ASP A 83 -6.60 4.42 -5.78
CA ASP A 83 -7.19 3.38 -6.62
C ASP A 83 -6.78 1.98 -6.15
N GLY A 84 -5.52 1.83 -5.78
CA GLY A 84 -5.02 0.55 -5.27
C GLY A 84 -5.69 0.15 -3.97
N ALA A 85 -5.92 1.11 -3.08
CA ALA A 85 -6.59 0.83 -1.81
C ALA A 85 -8.02 0.35 -2.04
N HIS A 86 -8.74 1.02 -2.93
CA HIS A 86 -10.09 0.59 -3.29
C HIS A 86 -10.07 -0.82 -3.90
N THR A 87 -9.11 -1.06 -4.79
CA THR A 87 -8.99 -2.36 -5.45
C THR A 87 -8.76 -3.47 -4.44
N LEU A 88 -7.78 -3.32 -3.57
CA LEU A 88 -7.47 -4.38 -2.60
C LEU A 88 -8.62 -4.59 -1.63
N ALA A 89 -9.22 -3.51 -1.15
CA ALA A 89 -10.34 -3.66 -0.23
C ALA A 89 -11.51 -4.40 -0.90
N SER A 90 -11.78 -4.12 -2.17
CA SER A 90 -12.84 -4.81 -2.88
C SER A 90 -12.51 -6.28 -3.17
N MET A 91 -11.21 -6.64 -3.13
CA MET A 91 -10.77 -8.02 -3.30
C MET A 91 -10.81 -8.81 -1.98
N GLY A 92 -11.18 -8.17 -0.88
CA GLY A 92 -11.31 -8.84 0.42
C GLY A 92 -10.19 -8.59 1.40
N TYR A 93 -9.21 -7.75 1.04
CA TYR A 93 -8.15 -7.39 1.99
C TYR A 93 -8.73 -6.49 3.07
N THR A 94 -8.45 -6.80 4.32
CA THR A 94 -9.10 -6.16 5.47
C THR A 94 -8.24 -5.14 6.18
N ASN A 95 -6.94 -5.09 5.91
CA ASN A 95 -6.02 -4.17 6.60
C ASN A 95 -5.23 -3.36 5.60
N VAL A 96 -5.92 -2.50 4.86
CA VAL A 96 -5.34 -1.69 3.79
C VAL A 96 -5.17 -0.26 4.25
N TYR A 97 -3.98 0.29 4.05
CA TYR A 97 -3.64 1.65 4.45
C TYR A 97 -3.09 2.42 3.26
N ASP A 98 -3.63 3.60 3.02
CA ASP A 98 -3.21 4.47 1.93
C ASP A 98 -2.29 5.55 2.49
N LEU A 99 -1.00 5.45 2.17
CA LEU A 99 -0.01 6.44 2.56
C LEU A 99 -0.05 7.67 1.64
N GLY A 100 -0.45 7.48 0.38
CA GLY A 100 -0.52 8.56 -0.57
C GLY A 100 0.75 8.68 -1.39
N GLY A 101 1.33 9.88 -1.44
CA GLY A 101 2.45 10.15 -2.33
C GLY A 101 3.81 10.05 -1.67
N ILE A 102 4.76 9.44 -2.39
CA ILE A 102 6.14 9.37 -1.93
C ILE A 102 6.75 10.77 -1.77
N THR A 103 6.18 11.76 -2.46
CA THR A 103 6.66 13.14 -2.36
C THR A 103 6.55 13.71 -0.94
N ASP A 104 5.67 13.13 -0.13
CA ASP A 104 5.50 13.54 1.26
C ASP A 104 6.39 12.75 2.23
N TRP A 105 7.12 11.77 1.71
CA TRP A 105 7.97 10.91 2.54
C TRP A 105 9.24 11.66 2.93
N CYS A 106 9.45 11.82 4.22
CA CYS A 106 10.55 12.64 4.75
C CYS A 106 11.72 11.79 5.27
N TYR A 107 11.69 10.50 5.01
CA TYR A 107 12.74 9.60 5.46
C TYR A 107 13.58 9.13 4.27
N VAL A 108 14.65 8.38 4.57
CA VAL A 108 15.59 7.94 3.55
C VAL A 108 14.93 6.96 2.58
N LEU A 109 15.25 7.12 1.29
CA LEU A 109 14.82 6.19 0.26
C LEU A 109 15.93 5.20 -0.05
N GLU A 110 15.53 4.06 -0.57
CA GLU A 110 16.39 2.98 -1.03
C GLU A 110 16.37 2.94 -2.55
N ARG A 111 17.41 2.42 -3.15
CA ARG A 111 17.44 2.21 -4.60
C ARG A 111 17.82 0.78 -4.94
#